data_b89b9c6f3c48ec3007d2edab31bd5792
#
_entry.id   b89b9c6f3c48ec3007d2edab31bd5792
#
_cell.length_a   1.000
_cell.length_b   1.000
_cell.length_c   1.000
_cell.angle_alpha   90.00
_cell.angle_beta   90.00
_cell.angle_gamma   90.00
#
_symmetry.space_group_name_H-M   'P 1'
#
loop_
_entity.id
_entity.type
_entity.pdbx_description
1 polymer ?
#
loop_
_entity_poly.entity_id
_entity_poly.type
_entity_poly.pdbx_seq_one_letter_code
_entity_poly.pdbx_strand_id
1 'polypeptide(L)'
;MAEIEKKPIKITETILRDAHQSLIATRMTTEQMLPIVEKMDKVGYHSVECWGGATFDASLRLLKEDPWERLRKFRDGFKNTKLQMLFRGQNILGYRPYADDVVEYFVQKSIATESTSFVFLTV
;
A
#
# COMPACT_ATOMS: atom_id res chain seq x y z
N MET A 1 -0.65 29.05 31.97
CA MET A 1 -1.30 28.39 30.81
C MET A 1 -0.36 27.31 30.33
N ALA A 2 -0.87 26.11 30.14
CA ALA A 2 -0.06 25.04 29.55
C ALA A 2 0.23 25.40 28.09
N GLU A 3 1.50 25.35 27.67
CA GLU A 3 1.85 25.46 26.26
C GLU A 3 1.27 24.27 25.51
N ILE A 4 0.46 24.55 24.48
CA ILE A 4 -0.05 23.51 23.58
C ILE A 4 1.12 23.13 22.67
N GLU A 5 1.65 21.92 22.85
CA GLU A 5 2.67 21.36 21.96
C GLU A 5 2.07 21.18 20.56
N LYS A 6 2.55 21.97 19.61
CA LYS A 6 2.13 21.85 18.20
C LYS A 6 2.81 20.64 17.57
N LYS A 7 2.04 19.57 17.34
CA LYS A 7 2.52 18.40 16.59
C LYS A 7 2.28 18.62 15.09
N PRO A 8 3.26 18.33 14.23
CA PRO A 8 3.08 18.44 12.79
C PRO A 8 2.01 17.46 12.31
N ILE A 9 1.20 17.90 11.34
CA ILE A 9 0.22 17.04 10.66
C ILE A 9 0.98 16.03 9.81
N LYS A 10 0.56 14.77 9.89
CA LYS A 10 1.07 13.69 9.06
C LYS A 10 0.18 13.49 7.84
N ILE A 11 0.76 13.52 6.66
CA ILE A 11 0.04 13.41 5.39
C ILE A 11 0.31 12.03 4.80
N THR A 12 -0.75 11.35 4.40
CA THR A 12 -0.71 10.11 3.60
C THR A 12 -1.14 10.42 2.18
N GLU A 13 -0.31 10.05 1.21
CA GLU A 13 -0.64 10.14 -0.21
C GLU A 13 -1.26 8.83 -0.70
N THR A 14 -2.34 8.90 -1.47
CA THR A 14 -3.09 7.71 -1.93
C THR A 14 -3.04 7.49 -3.44
N ILE A 15 -2.32 8.32 -4.17
CA ILE A 15 -2.32 8.33 -5.63
C ILE A 15 -1.89 7.00 -6.26
N LEU A 16 -0.97 6.26 -5.63
CA LEU A 16 -0.48 4.98 -6.18
C LEU A 16 -1.45 3.81 -5.96
N ARG A 17 -2.54 4.01 -5.27
CA ARG A 17 -3.61 3.01 -5.11
C ARG A 17 -4.94 3.55 -5.63
N ASP A 18 -5.40 4.68 -5.09
CA ASP A 18 -6.75 5.17 -5.33
C ASP A 18 -6.96 5.71 -6.74
N ALA A 19 -6.01 6.48 -7.25
CA ALA A 19 -6.16 7.13 -8.55
C ALA A 19 -6.33 6.13 -9.69
N HIS A 20 -5.45 5.15 -9.82
CA HIS A 20 -5.56 4.17 -10.91
C HIS A 20 -6.72 3.18 -10.68
N GLN A 21 -7.11 2.91 -9.43
CA GLN A 21 -8.30 2.13 -9.15
C GLN A 21 -9.56 2.87 -9.62
N SER A 22 -9.63 4.16 -9.38
CA SER A 22 -10.79 4.99 -9.72
C SER A 22 -10.86 5.34 -11.22
N LEU A 23 -9.73 5.57 -11.86
CA LEU A 23 -9.67 6.09 -13.23
C LEU A 23 -9.53 5.01 -14.30
N ILE A 24 -8.80 3.94 -14.02
CA ILE A 24 -8.51 2.88 -15.00
C ILE A 24 -8.71 1.46 -14.44
N ALA A 25 -9.61 1.31 -13.48
CA ALA A 25 -9.99 0.01 -12.91
C ALA A 25 -8.78 -0.83 -12.43
N THR A 26 -7.85 -0.22 -11.71
CA THR A 26 -6.62 -0.86 -11.18
C THR A 26 -5.65 -1.40 -12.22
N ARG A 27 -5.72 -0.94 -13.46
CA ARG A 27 -4.92 -1.51 -14.57
C ARG A 27 -3.58 -0.80 -14.83
N MET A 28 -3.14 0.05 -13.93
CA MET A 28 -1.80 0.62 -14.01
C MET A 28 -0.74 -0.39 -13.58
N THR A 29 0.25 -0.60 -14.43
CA THR A 29 1.33 -1.55 -14.14
C THR A 29 2.33 -0.99 -13.14
N THR A 30 3.07 -1.86 -12.48
CA THR A 30 4.14 -1.44 -11.57
C THR A 30 5.18 -0.58 -12.29
N GLU A 31 5.58 -0.97 -13.50
CA GLU A 31 6.56 -0.23 -14.31
C GLU A 31 6.09 1.19 -14.66
N GLN A 32 4.79 1.39 -14.83
CA GLN A 32 4.23 2.73 -15.08
C GLN A 32 4.26 3.62 -13.83
N MET A 33 4.22 3.04 -12.64
CA MET A 33 4.23 3.78 -11.37
C MET A 33 5.64 4.11 -10.86
N LEU A 34 6.62 3.24 -11.10
CA LEU A 34 7.97 3.38 -10.56
C LEU A 34 8.65 4.72 -10.87
N PRO A 35 8.49 5.35 -12.05
CA PRO A 35 9.18 6.60 -12.37
C PRO A 35 8.90 7.78 -11.42
N ILE A 36 7.74 7.79 -10.73
CA ILE A 36 7.39 8.87 -9.79
C ILE A 36 7.86 8.60 -8.36
N VAL A 37 8.19 7.36 -8.03
CA VAL A 37 8.43 6.91 -6.65
C VAL A 37 9.56 7.69 -5.97
N GLU A 38 10.68 7.86 -6.64
CA GLU A 38 11.82 8.60 -6.07
C GLU A 38 11.46 10.06 -5.75
N LYS A 39 10.69 10.71 -6.60
CA LYS A 39 10.22 12.08 -6.37
C LYS A 39 9.24 12.14 -5.21
N MET A 40 8.32 11.20 -5.12
CA MET A 40 7.37 11.11 -4.02
C MET A 40 8.06 10.86 -2.69
N ASP A 41 9.10 10.04 -2.65
CA ASP A 41 9.86 9.75 -1.43
C ASP A 41 10.54 11.01 -0.85
N LYS A 42 10.83 11.99 -1.68
CA LYS A 42 11.46 13.26 -1.26
C LYS A 42 10.47 14.32 -0.77
N VAL A 43 9.16 14.09 -0.95
CA VAL A 43 8.13 15.07 -0.52
C VAL A 43 8.00 15.13 1.00
N GLY A 44 8.29 14.06 1.71
CA GLY A 44 8.16 13.99 3.16
C GLY A 44 6.80 13.50 3.64
N TYR A 45 6.08 12.73 2.84
CA TYR A 45 4.87 12.05 3.28
C TYR A 45 5.14 11.12 4.46
N HIS A 46 4.18 11.02 5.37
CA HIS A 46 4.22 10.04 6.45
C HIS A 46 4.11 8.61 5.91
N SER A 47 3.20 8.43 4.97
CA SER A 47 3.00 7.16 4.26
C SER A 47 2.47 7.39 2.86
N VAL A 48 2.65 6.39 2.01
CA VAL A 48 2.05 6.31 0.68
C VAL A 48 1.21 5.05 0.60
N GLU A 49 -0.07 5.20 0.30
CA GLU A 49 -0.97 4.09 0.04
C GLU A 49 -0.76 3.59 -1.39
N CYS A 50 -0.13 2.45 -1.52
CA CYS A 50 0.29 1.90 -2.81
C CYS A 50 -0.24 0.50 -3.07
N TRP A 51 -0.95 -0.07 -2.11
CA TRP A 51 -1.38 -1.46 -2.17
C TRP A 51 -2.76 -1.64 -1.54
N GLY A 52 -3.49 -2.66 -1.95
CA GLY A 52 -4.83 -2.96 -1.48
C GLY A 52 -5.34 -4.28 -2.05
N GLY A 53 -6.50 -4.73 -1.58
CA GLY A 53 -7.09 -5.98 -2.04
C GLY A 53 -7.38 -5.99 -3.54
N ALA A 54 -7.98 -4.93 -4.07
CA ALA A 54 -8.26 -4.80 -5.49
C ALA A 54 -6.98 -4.72 -6.33
N THR A 55 -5.95 -4.05 -5.84
CA THR A 55 -4.65 -3.95 -6.50
C THR A 55 -3.96 -5.31 -6.56
N PHE A 56 -3.99 -6.06 -5.48
CA PHE A 56 -3.44 -7.41 -5.42
C PHE A 56 -4.16 -8.35 -6.41
N ASP A 57 -5.48 -8.36 -6.40
CA ASP A 57 -6.29 -9.19 -7.30
C ASP A 57 -6.06 -8.82 -8.77
N ALA A 58 -6.07 -7.52 -9.10
CA ALA A 58 -5.85 -7.05 -10.45
C ALA A 58 -4.44 -7.37 -10.97
N SER A 59 -3.42 -7.31 -10.11
CA SER A 59 -2.06 -7.70 -10.47
C SER A 59 -2.00 -9.14 -10.95
N LEU A 60 -2.60 -10.06 -10.23
CA LEU A 60 -2.64 -11.48 -10.60
C LEU A 60 -3.51 -11.76 -11.83
N ARG A 61 -4.73 -11.26 -11.83
CA ARG A 61 -5.74 -11.67 -12.80
C ARG A 61 -5.67 -10.93 -14.13
N LEU A 62 -5.33 -9.65 -14.08
CA LEU A 62 -5.41 -8.75 -15.24
C LEU A 62 -4.04 -8.34 -15.77
N LEU A 63 -3.12 -8.01 -14.90
CA LEU A 63 -1.79 -7.51 -15.29
C LEU A 63 -0.75 -8.62 -15.43
N LYS A 64 -1.03 -9.81 -14.89
CA LYS A 64 -0.09 -10.94 -14.82
C LYS A 64 1.23 -10.56 -14.13
N GLU A 65 1.13 -9.70 -13.12
CA GLU A 65 2.23 -9.30 -12.25
C GLU A 65 2.15 -10.05 -10.91
N ASP A 66 3.30 -10.32 -10.31
CA ASP A 66 3.36 -10.76 -8.91
C ASP A 66 3.10 -9.57 -7.98
N PRO A 67 2.00 -9.56 -7.21
CA PRO A 67 1.68 -8.45 -6.31
C PRO A 67 2.70 -8.27 -5.18
N TRP A 68 3.39 -9.34 -4.78
CA TRP A 68 4.47 -9.27 -3.79
C TRP A 68 5.73 -8.62 -4.37
N GLU A 69 6.02 -8.88 -5.64
CA GLU A 69 7.10 -8.21 -6.35
C GLU A 69 6.84 -6.71 -6.51
N ARG A 70 5.59 -6.33 -6.78
CA ARG A 70 5.16 -4.93 -6.77
C ARG A 70 5.47 -4.26 -5.43
N LEU A 71 5.14 -4.91 -4.33
CA LEU A 71 5.40 -4.38 -2.99
C LEU A 71 6.92 -4.23 -2.74
N ARG A 72 7.71 -5.22 -3.14
CA ARG A 72 9.19 -5.16 -3.04
C ARG A 72 9.77 -3.99 -3.83
N LYS A 73 9.32 -3.79 -5.06
CA LYS A 73 9.77 -2.67 -5.92
C LYS A 73 9.42 -1.31 -5.32
N PHE A 74 8.23 -1.16 -4.75
CA PHE A 74 7.89 0.05 -4.02
C PHE A 74 8.77 0.22 -2.78
N ARG A 75 9.02 -0.83 -2.03
CA ARG A 75 9.93 -0.79 -0.89
C ARG A 75 11.33 -0.32 -1.28
N ASP A 76 11.84 -0.83 -2.39
CA ASP A 76 13.16 -0.45 -2.88
C ASP A 76 13.22 1.03 -3.31
N GLY A 77 12.13 1.57 -3.80
CA GLY A 77 12.03 2.97 -4.22
C GLY A 77 11.78 3.96 -3.09
N PHE A 78 10.92 3.59 -2.12
CA PHE A 78 10.60 4.43 -0.96
C PHE A 78 11.56 4.16 0.19
N LYS A 79 12.55 5.03 0.40
CA LYS A 79 13.55 4.89 1.47
C LYS A 79 13.13 5.57 2.77
N ASN A 80 12.39 6.67 2.67
CA ASN A 80 12.02 7.54 3.79
C ASN A 80 10.53 7.54 4.11
N THR A 81 9.72 6.94 3.26
CA THR A 81 8.26 6.96 3.35
C THR A 81 7.73 5.57 3.68
N LYS A 82 6.80 5.49 4.62
CA LYS A 82 6.14 4.23 4.95
C LYS A 82 5.20 3.82 3.84
N LEU A 83 5.08 2.52 3.60
CA LEU A 83 4.07 1.99 2.68
C LEU A 83 2.78 1.68 3.44
N GLN A 84 1.65 1.90 2.79
CA GLN A 84 0.34 1.67 3.36
C GLN A 84 -0.50 0.80 2.44
N MET A 85 -1.27 -0.10 3.04
CA MET A 85 -2.27 -0.92 2.37
C MET A 85 -3.67 -0.54 2.82
N LEU A 86 -4.59 -0.42 1.87
CA LEU A 86 -6.02 -0.45 2.15
C LEU A 86 -6.44 -1.90 2.40
N PHE A 87 -6.73 -2.22 3.67
CA PHE A 87 -7.02 -3.56 4.13
C PHE A 87 -8.50 -3.73 4.48
N ARG A 88 -9.17 -4.65 3.81
CA ARG A 88 -10.62 -4.89 3.99
C ARG A 88 -10.93 -5.85 5.15
N GLY A 89 -10.18 -5.77 6.23
CA GLY A 89 -10.36 -6.69 7.35
C GLY A 89 -10.33 -8.15 6.90
N GLN A 90 -11.29 -8.95 7.36
CA GLN A 90 -11.36 -10.38 7.09
C GLN A 90 -11.47 -10.77 5.60
N ASN A 91 -11.93 -9.85 4.76
CA ASN A 91 -12.11 -10.12 3.33
C ASN A 91 -10.81 -10.02 2.51
N ILE A 92 -9.80 -9.35 3.01
CA ILE A 92 -8.48 -9.12 2.40
C ILE A 92 -8.57 -8.70 0.92
N LEU A 93 -8.69 -9.69 0.02
CA LEU A 93 -8.71 -9.54 -1.45
C LEU A 93 -10.09 -9.81 -2.04
N GLY A 94 -10.94 -10.53 -1.31
CA GLY A 94 -12.16 -11.11 -1.82
C GLY A 94 -13.43 -10.40 -1.40
N TYR A 95 -14.54 -11.08 -1.63
CA TYR A 95 -15.90 -10.62 -1.31
C TYR A 95 -16.51 -11.40 -0.13
N ARG A 96 -15.78 -12.36 0.41
CA ARG A 96 -16.17 -13.18 1.55
C ARG A 96 -15.03 -13.22 2.57
N PRO A 97 -15.34 -13.36 3.87
CA PRO A 97 -14.30 -13.50 4.88
C PRO A 97 -13.41 -14.73 4.67
N TYR A 98 -12.11 -14.55 4.78
CA TYR A 98 -11.15 -15.63 4.88
C TYR A 98 -11.08 -16.16 6.33
N ALA A 99 -10.56 -17.37 6.52
CA ALA A 99 -10.28 -17.91 7.84
C ALA A 99 -9.22 -17.08 8.57
N ASP A 100 -9.26 -17.08 9.90
CA ASP A 100 -8.38 -16.23 10.73
C ASP A 100 -6.88 -16.51 10.49
N ASP A 101 -6.51 -17.78 10.31
CA ASP A 101 -5.13 -18.19 10.04
C ASP A 101 -4.62 -17.66 8.69
N VAL A 102 -5.50 -17.57 7.67
CA VAL A 102 -5.16 -16.98 6.37
C VAL A 102 -4.91 -15.48 6.51
N VAL A 103 -5.76 -14.78 7.26
CA VAL A 103 -5.61 -13.34 7.53
C VAL A 103 -4.31 -13.07 8.26
N GLU A 104 -4.03 -13.82 9.31
CA GLU A 104 -2.80 -13.71 10.08
C GLU A 104 -1.56 -13.96 9.21
N TYR A 105 -1.55 -15.01 8.42
CA TYR A 105 -0.45 -15.35 7.52
C TYR A 105 -0.23 -14.27 6.45
N PHE A 106 -1.32 -13.72 5.89
CA PHE A 106 -1.23 -12.62 4.92
C PHE A 106 -0.56 -11.38 5.53
N VAL A 107 -0.97 -10.99 6.74
CA VAL A 107 -0.38 -9.85 7.46
C VAL A 107 1.11 -10.10 7.75
N GLN A 108 1.43 -11.26 8.28
CA GLN A 108 2.82 -11.65 8.57
C GLN A 108 3.69 -11.61 7.29
N LYS A 109 3.17 -12.13 6.18
CA LYS A 109 3.86 -12.12 4.89
C LYS A 109 4.05 -10.71 4.34
N SER A 110 3.05 -9.86 4.49
CA SER A 110 3.13 -8.45 4.08
C SER A 110 4.23 -7.70 4.83
N ILE A 111 4.26 -7.85 6.16
CA ILE A 111 5.28 -7.24 7.01
C ILE A 111 6.67 -7.78 6.68
N ALA A 112 6.81 -9.09 6.51
CA ALA A 112 8.09 -9.71 6.18
C ALA A 112 8.65 -9.28 4.80
N THR A 113 7.76 -9.02 3.84
CA THR A 113 8.15 -8.52 2.52
C THR A 113 8.63 -7.09 2.57
N GLU A 114 8.10 -6.32 3.51
CA GLU A 114 8.32 -4.88 3.66
C GLU A 114 9.53 -4.50 4.53
N SER A 115 9.85 -5.30 5.48
CA SER A 115 10.99 -5.21 6.44
C SER A 115 11.12 -3.97 7.35
N THR A 116 10.32 -2.91 7.21
CA THR A 116 10.50 -1.71 8.05
C THR A 116 9.25 -1.08 8.68
N SER A 117 8.23 -0.74 7.96
CA SER A 117 7.00 -0.17 8.56
C SER A 117 5.85 -0.15 7.57
N PHE A 118 4.98 -1.12 7.72
CA PHE A 118 3.76 -1.22 6.95
C PHE A 118 2.58 -0.67 7.76
N VAL A 119 1.77 0.13 7.12
CA VAL A 119 0.56 0.68 7.75
C VAL A 119 -0.64 0.01 7.10
N PHE A 120 -1.46 -0.64 7.92
CA PHE A 120 -2.74 -1.16 7.48
C PHE A 120 -3.84 -0.15 7.80
N LEU A 121 -4.55 0.29 6.77
CA LEU A 121 -5.79 1.01 6.96
C LEU A 121 -6.94 0.02 6.79
N THR A 122 -7.60 -0.31 7.90
CA THR A 122 -8.77 -1.19 7.88
C THR A 122 -10.04 -0.37 7.62
N VAL A 123 -10.88 -0.86 6.69
CA VAL A 123 -12.16 -0.24 6.31
C VAL A 123 -13.28 -1.23 6.62
#